data_fee8ab7e8f095f598e00e2fb809d89ed
#
_entry.id   fee8ab7e8f095f598e00e2fb809d89ed
#
_cell.length_a   1.000
_cell.length_b   1.000
_cell.length_c   1.000
_cell.angle_alpha   90.00
_cell.angle_beta   90.00
_cell.angle_gamma   90.00
#
_symmetry.space_group_name_H-M   'P 1'
#
loop_
_entity.id
_entity.type
_entity.pdbx_description
1 polymer ?
#
loop_
_entity_poly.entity_id
_entity_poly.type
_entity_poly.pdbx_seq_one_letter_code
_entity_poly.pdbx_strand_id
1 'polypeptide(L)'
;DNNPSGLLVSAKDAQTHARLAIQFFDHTIQRRYVALVWGNFDEDEGTITGNIGRSPKDRQKMFVFADGSDGKHAVTHWKVLKRYGYVTLVECRLETGRTHQIRVHMAWIGHPLFNDERYGGDRILKGTTFAKYRQFIENCFAVMPRHALHARLLGFEHPATHENVLFESPLPADFQSLLTKW
;
A
#
# COMPACT_ATOMS: atom_id res chain seq x y z
N ASP A 1 -7.94 -4.30 6.36
CA ASP A 1 -7.18 -5.17 5.46
C ASP A 1 -6.42 -6.19 6.29
N ASN A 2 -6.64 -7.47 6.08
CA ASN A 2 -6.08 -8.53 6.94
C ASN A 2 -4.72 -9.06 6.43
N ASN A 3 -4.20 -8.55 5.33
CA ASN A 3 -3.04 -9.13 4.65
C ASN A 3 -1.76 -8.28 4.56
N PRO A 4 -1.73 -6.95 4.78
CA PRO A 4 -0.46 -6.25 4.86
C PRO A 4 0.31 -6.69 6.10
N SER A 5 1.63 -6.77 5.98
CA SER A 5 2.51 -6.95 7.13
C SER A 5 2.91 -5.60 7.73
N GLY A 6 3.56 -5.64 8.89
CA GLY A 6 4.17 -4.47 9.50
C GLY A 6 3.41 -3.89 10.68
N LEU A 7 3.55 -2.60 10.86
CA LEU A 7 3.12 -1.89 12.06
C LEU A 7 1.63 -1.60 12.09
N LEU A 8 1.06 -1.79 13.26
CA LEU A 8 -0.32 -1.45 13.60
C LEU A 8 -0.33 -0.80 14.99
N VAL A 9 -1.12 0.26 15.17
CA VAL A 9 -1.41 0.82 16.49
C VAL A 9 -2.83 0.46 16.92
N SER A 10 -2.98 0.06 18.19
CA SER A 10 -4.26 -0.23 18.80
C SER A 10 -4.36 0.45 20.17
N ALA A 11 -5.48 1.07 20.46
CA ALA A 11 -5.76 1.65 21.76
C ALA A 11 -6.35 0.61 22.72
N LYS A 12 -5.93 0.67 24.00
CA LYS A 12 -6.42 -0.25 25.03
C LYS A 12 -7.69 0.24 25.73
N ASP A 13 -8.01 1.52 25.61
CA ASP A 13 -9.16 2.16 26.23
C ASP A 13 -9.77 3.24 25.33
N ALA A 14 -10.99 3.67 25.66
CA ALA A 14 -11.76 4.62 24.87
C ALA A 14 -11.11 6.02 24.82
N GLN A 15 -10.46 6.45 25.90
CA GLN A 15 -9.81 7.77 25.96
C GLN A 15 -8.58 7.82 25.04
N THR A 16 -7.74 6.78 25.11
CA THR A 16 -6.58 6.61 24.22
C THR A 16 -7.02 6.52 22.76
N HIS A 17 -8.10 5.78 22.48
CA HIS A 17 -8.67 5.67 21.15
C HIS A 17 -9.09 7.04 20.62
N ALA A 18 -9.82 7.85 21.42
CA ALA A 18 -10.26 9.16 21.01
C ALA A 18 -9.08 10.10 20.67
N ARG A 19 -8.03 10.09 21.49
CA ARG A 19 -6.82 10.91 21.26
C ARG A 19 -6.06 10.49 20.01
N LEU A 20 -5.90 9.19 19.75
CA LEU A 20 -5.32 8.69 18.50
C LEU A 20 -6.20 9.04 17.29
N ALA A 21 -7.53 8.91 17.41
CA ALA A 21 -8.45 9.24 16.34
C ALA A 21 -8.34 10.71 15.89
N ILE A 22 -8.12 11.65 16.83
CA ILE A 22 -7.87 13.05 16.52
C ILE A 22 -6.59 13.19 15.67
N GLN A 23 -5.50 12.52 16.03
CA GLN A 23 -4.27 12.58 15.26
C GLN A 23 -4.41 11.99 13.84
N PHE A 24 -5.25 10.95 13.68
CA PHE A 24 -5.60 10.43 12.35
C PHE A 24 -6.43 11.44 11.56
N PHE A 25 -7.37 12.12 12.21
CA PHE A 25 -8.21 13.14 11.60
C PHE A 25 -7.41 14.37 11.18
N ASP A 26 -6.50 14.85 12.04
CA ASP A 26 -5.64 16.01 11.82
C ASP A 26 -4.43 15.70 10.91
N HIS A 27 -4.31 14.45 10.45
CA HIS A 27 -3.22 13.98 9.58
C HIS A 27 -1.80 14.17 10.17
N THR A 28 -1.66 14.14 11.47
CA THR A 28 -0.38 14.28 12.17
C THR A 28 0.38 12.97 12.31
N ILE A 29 -0.30 11.83 12.11
CA ILE A 29 0.31 10.50 12.16
C ILE A 29 1.17 10.28 10.92
N GLN A 30 2.44 9.92 11.15
CA GLN A 30 3.36 9.54 10.09
C GLN A 30 3.15 8.06 9.74
N ARG A 31 2.88 7.79 8.47
CA ARG A 31 2.69 6.42 7.96
C ARG A 31 3.44 6.25 6.65
N ARG A 32 4.37 5.30 6.63
CA ARG A 32 5.07 4.91 5.40
C ARG A 32 4.92 3.43 5.16
N TYR A 33 4.63 3.11 3.93
CA TYR A 33 4.47 1.75 3.44
C TYR A 33 5.48 1.48 2.35
N VAL A 34 5.89 0.22 2.21
CA VAL A 34 6.64 -0.25 1.04
C VAL A 34 5.75 -1.20 0.26
N ALA A 35 5.67 -1.01 -1.04
CA ALA A 35 4.90 -1.84 -1.94
C ALA A 35 5.74 -2.24 -3.16
N LEU A 36 5.56 -3.48 -3.65
CA LEU A 36 6.00 -3.88 -4.97
C LEU A 36 4.80 -3.80 -5.91
N VAL A 37 4.95 -3.04 -6.99
CA VAL A 37 3.87 -2.80 -7.95
C VAL A 37 4.27 -3.22 -9.36
N TRP A 38 3.30 -3.58 -10.20
CA TRP A 38 3.52 -3.89 -11.60
C TRP A 38 3.88 -2.66 -12.42
N GLY A 39 4.81 -2.83 -13.35
CA GLY A 39 5.26 -1.82 -14.29
C GLY A 39 6.36 -0.92 -13.76
N ASN A 40 6.80 -0.01 -14.61
CA ASN A 40 7.76 1.05 -14.30
C ASN A 40 7.07 2.40 -14.25
N PHE A 41 7.68 3.32 -13.52
CA PHE A 41 7.32 4.73 -13.50
C PHE A 41 8.33 5.52 -14.30
N ASP A 42 7.87 6.51 -15.07
CA ASP A 42 8.73 7.45 -15.76
C ASP A 42 9.34 8.45 -14.77
N GLU A 43 8.55 8.85 -13.77
CA GLU A 43 8.97 9.75 -12.70
C GLU A 43 9.52 8.98 -11.49
N ASP A 44 10.34 9.64 -10.67
CA ASP A 44 10.89 9.05 -9.45
C ASP A 44 9.95 9.18 -8.24
N GLU A 45 9.04 10.14 -8.27
CA GLU A 45 8.06 10.36 -7.22
C GLU A 45 6.79 11.03 -7.78
N GLY A 46 5.71 10.95 -7.05
CA GLY A 46 4.45 11.58 -7.44
C GLY A 46 3.39 11.53 -6.36
N THR A 47 2.24 12.08 -6.71
CA THR A 47 1.08 12.15 -5.82
C THR A 47 -0.16 11.66 -6.56
N ILE A 48 -0.92 10.79 -5.91
CA ILE A 48 -2.22 10.32 -6.37
C ILE A 48 -3.28 10.98 -5.51
N THR A 49 -4.17 11.73 -6.15
CA THR A 49 -5.31 12.35 -5.49
C THR A 49 -6.60 11.88 -6.15
N GLY A 50 -7.51 11.34 -5.36
CA GLY A 50 -8.81 10.89 -5.86
C GLY A 50 -9.66 10.36 -4.71
N ASN A 51 -10.98 10.63 -4.76
CA ASN A 51 -11.90 10.16 -3.76
C ASN A 51 -12.02 8.63 -3.79
N ILE A 52 -11.99 8.01 -2.62
CA ILE A 52 -12.15 6.56 -2.48
C ILE A 52 -13.46 6.24 -1.78
N GLY A 53 -14.27 5.42 -2.41
CA GLY A 53 -15.54 4.91 -1.89
C GLY A 53 -15.77 3.45 -2.25
N ARG A 54 -16.91 2.89 -1.85
CA ARG A 54 -17.28 1.53 -2.25
C ARG A 54 -17.58 1.47 -3.74
N SER A 55 -17.04 0.44 -4.40
CA SER A 55 -17.31 0.25 -5.84
C SER A 55 -18.81 0.06 -6.09
N PRO A 56 -19.39 0.75 -7.08
CA PRO A 56 -20.79 0.54 -7.46
C PRO A 56 -21.05 -0.82 -8.10
N LYS A 57 -20.02 -1.46 -8.66
CA LYS A 57 -20.12 -2.76 -9.32
C LYS A 57 -19.82 -3.94 -8.40
N ASP A 58 -18.96 -3.74 -7.41
CA ASP A 58 -18.52 -4.78 -6.47
C ASP A 58 -18.29 -4.17 -5.10
N ARG A 59 -19.25 -4.31 -4.20
CA ARG A 59 -19.20 -3.73 -2.87
C ARG A 59 -18.09 -4.27 -1.96
N GLN A 60 -17.40 -5.33 -2.35
CA GLN A 60 -16.22 -5.84 -1.64
C GLN A 60 -14.95 -5.07 -2.02
N LYS A 61 -14.99 -4.31 -3.12
CA LYS A 61 -13.87 -3.49 -3.60
C LYS A 61 -14.08 -2.02 -3.28
N MET A 62 -12.96 -1.31 -3.18
CA MET A 62 -12.93 0.14 -3.23
C MET A 62 -12.75 0.61 -4.67
N PHE A 63 -13.16 1.85 -4.94
CA PHE A 63 -13.11 2.46 -6.26
C PHE A 63 -12.70 3.93 -6.13
N VAL A 64 -11.99 4.45 -7.14
CA VAL A 64 -11.61 5.86 -7.21
C VAL A 64 -12.64 6.63 -8.03
N PHE A 65 -13.32 7.57 -7.39
CA PHE A 65 -14.22 8.52 -8.03
C PHE A 65 -13.43 9.77 -8.42
N ALA A 66 -12.87 9.76 -9.63
CA ALA A 66 -11.99 10.81 -10.13
C ALA A 66 -12.68 12.17 -10.26
N ASP A 67 -14.00 12.15 -10.51
CA ASP A 67 -14.86 13.32 -10.61
C ASP A 67 -15.35 13.86 -9.26
N GLY A 68 -15.01 13.18 -8.17
CA GLY A 68 -15.44 13.54 -6.82
C GLY A 68 -16.93 13.30 -6.55
N SER A 69 -17.64 12.57 -7.40
CA SER A 69 -19.10 12.32 -7.30
C SER A 69 -19.50 11.52 -6.06
N ASP A 70 -18.57 10.71 -5.52
CA ASP A 70 -18.77 9.88 -4.33
C ASP A 70 -17.43 9.63 -3.63
N GLY A 71 -17.46 8.88 -2.53
CA GLY A 71 -16.28 8.54 -1.74
C GLY A 71 -15.76 9.69 -0.86
N LYS A 72 -14.62 9.45 -0.25
CA LYS A 72 -13.94 10.41 0.62
C LYS A 72 -12.59 10.78 0.02
N HIS A 73 -12.24 12.06 0.11
CA HIS A 73 -10.94 12.57 -0.33
C HIS A 73 -9.78 11.70 0.18
N ALA A 74 -8.86 11.37 -0.72
CA ALA A 74 -7.70 10.55 -0.41
C ALA A 74 -6.47 11.02 -1.19
N VAL A 75 -5.33 11.05 -0.51
CA VAL A 75 -4.04 11.45 -1.07
C VAL A 75 -2.96 10.44 -0.66
N THR A 76 -2.28 9.92 -1.67
CA THR A 76 -1.12 9.02 -1.53
C THR A 76 0.07 9.62 -2.26
N HIS A 77 1.15 9.88 -1.53
CA HIS A 77 2.44 10.22 -2.14
C HIS A 77 3.26 8.95 -2.32
N TRP A 78 3.93 8.82 -3.47
CA TRP A 78 4.79 7.68 -3.75
C TRP A 78 6.17 8.14 -4.20
N LYS A 79 7.16 7.32 -3.90
CA LYS A 79 8.55 7.49 -4.32
C LYS A 79 9.13 6.15 -4.74
N VAL A 80 9.80 6.12 -5.90
CA VAL A 80 10.49 4.93 -6.38
C VAL A 80 11.71 4.67 -5.50
N LEU A 81 11.80 3.45 -4.95
CA LEU A 81 12.98 2.95 -4.25
C LEU A 81 13.89 2.16 -5.18
N LYS A 82 13.31 1.30 -6.03
CA LYS A 82 14.07 0.50 -7.00
C LYS A 82 13.19 0.04 -8.16
N ARG A 83 13.73 0.11 -9.37
CA ARG A 83 13.13 -0.42 -10.60
C ARG A 83 13.74 -1.78 -10.93
N TYR A 84 12.89 -2.76 -11.21
CA TYR A 84 13.30 -4.13 -11.57
C TYR A 84 12.95 -4.48 -13.03
N GLY A 85 12.55 -3.51 -13.85
CA GLY A 85 12.12 -3.69 -15.23
C GLY A 85 10.61 -3.86 -15.37
N TYR A 86 10.04 -4.95 -14.88
CA TYR A 86 8.60 -5.22 -14.98
C TYR A 86 7.82 -4.95 -13.69
N VAL A 87 8.51 -4.73 -12.60
CA VAL A 87 7.96 -4.32 -11.31
C VAL A 87 8.81 -3.22 -10.70
N THR A 88 8.21 -2.42 -9.81
CA THR A 88 8.88 -1.31 -9.12
C THR A 88 8.59 -1.38 -7.64
N LEU A 89 9.64 -1.23 -6.83
CA LEU A 89 9.51 -1.05 -5.39
C LEU A 89 9.28 0.43 -5.10
N VAL A 90 8.19 0.75 -4.43
CA VAL A 90 7.83 2.12 -4.08
C VAL A 90 7.61 2.28 -2.57
N GLU A 91 7.97 3.45 -2.05
CA GLU A 91 7.52 3.89 -0.73
C GLU A 91 6.26 4.74 -0.91
N CYS A 92 5.24 4.49 -0.10
CA CYS A 92 4.01 5.27 -0.08
C CYS A 92 3.87 5.99 1.26
N ARG A 93 3.67 7.31 1.23
CA ARG A 93 3.32 8.14 2.38
C ARG A 93 1.86 8.58 2.26
N LEU A 94 1.10 8.32 3.32
CA LEU A 94 -0.33 8.61 3.32
C LEU A 94 -0.63 9.93 4.05
N GLU A 95 -1.38 10.84 3.41
CA GLU A 95 -2.05 11.95 4.10
C GLU A 95 -3.37 11.48 4.71
N THR A 96 -4.08 10.63 4.02
CA THR A 96 -5.37 10.05 4.42
C THR A 96 -5.24 8.55 4.62
N GLY A 97 -6.19 7.93 5.28
CA GLY A 97 -6.18 6.47 5.56
C GLY A 97 -7.51 5.82 5.18
N ARG A 98 -7.85 5.79 3.89
CA ARG A 98 -9.06 5.11 3.41
C ARG A 98 -8.81 3.61 3.26
N THR A 99 -9.86 2.83 3.36
CA THR A 99 -9.81 1.36 3.16
C THR A 99 -9.17 1.04 1.82
N HIS A 100 -8.17 0.16 1.82
CA HIS A 100 -7.39 -0.26 0.64
C HIS A 100 -6.74 0.89 -0.16
N GLN A 101 -6.48 2.03 0.45
CA GLN A 101 -6.10 3.24 -0.26
C GLN A 101 -4.90 3.05 -1.20
N ILE A 102 -3.79 2.51 -0.73
CA ILE A 102 -2.59 2.29 -1.58
C ILE A 102 -2.93 1.32 -2.71
N ARG A 103 -3.65 0.26 -2.41
CA ARG A 103 -4.00 -0.80 -3.37
C ARG A 103 -4.85 -0.24 -4.50
N VAL A 104 -5.94 0.48 -4.17
CA VAL A 104 -6.86 1.02 -5.18
C VAL A 104 -6.26 2.21 -5.92
N HIS A 105 -5.51 3.10 -5.26
CA HIS A 105 -4.82 4.22 -5.90
C HIS A 105 -3.77 3.73 -6.90
N MET A 106 -2.92 2.76 -6.51
CA MET A 106 -1.91 2.19 -7.41
C MET A 106 -2.55 1.46 -8.60
N ALA A 107 -3.60 0.67 -8.37
CA ALA A 107 -4.34 0.03 -9.46
C ALA A 107 -4.97 1.05 -10.41
N TRP A 108 -5.52 2.15 -9.88
CA TRP A 108 -6.14 3.20 -10.66
C TRP A 108 -5.17 3.90 -11.61
N ILE A 109 -3.93 4.13 -11.19
CA ILE A 109 -2.88 4.70 -12.06
C ILE A 109 -2.18 3.65 -12.96
N GLY A 110 -2.67 2.41 -12.98
CA GLY A 110 -2.16 1.34 -13.84
C GLY A 110 -1.01 0.50 -13.27
N HIS A 111 -0.75 0.62 -11.97
CA HIS A 111 0.32 -0.10 -11.25
C HIS A 111 -0.21 -0.90 -10.06
N PRO A 112 -1.10 -1.90 -10.25
CA PRO A 112 -1.61 -2.69 -9.13
C PRO A 112 -0.46 -3.37 -8.38
N LEU A 113 -0.66 -3.60 -7.09
CA LEU A 113 0.32 -4.28 -6.26
C LEU A 113 0.55 -5.71 -6.74
N PHE A 114 1.79 -6.14 -6.68
CA PHE A 114 2.19 -7.50 -7.03
C PHE A 114 1.45 -8.51 -6.15
N ASN A 115 0.82 -9.51 -6.78
CA ASN A 115 -0.02 -10.54 -6.17
C ASN A 115 -1.26 -10.00 -5.42
N ASP A 116 -1.81 -8.88 -5.86
CA ASP A 116 -3.07 -8.36 -5.33
C ASP A 116 -4.26 -8.97 -6.09
N GLU A 117 -4.82 -10.03 -5.55
CA GLU A 117 -5.96 -10.75 -6.13
C GLU A 117 -7.18 -9.82 -6.32
N ARG A 118 -7.45 -8.96 -5.35
CA ARG A 118 -8.65 -8.10 -5.35
C ARG A 118 -8.60 -6.99 -6.40
N TYR A 119 -7.41 -6.46 -6.67
CA TYR A 119 -7.20 -5.35 -7.61
C TYR A 119 -6.44 -5.75 -8.87
N GLY A 120 -6.34 -7.05 -9.15
CA GLY A 120 -5.89 -7.58 -10.43
C GLY A 120 -4.37 -7.68 -10.60
N GLY A 121 -3.61 -7.69 -9.51
CA GLY A 121 -2.15 -7.85 -9.52
C GLY A 121 -1.66 -9.29 -9.41
N ASP A 122 -2.56 -10.27 -9.31
CA ASP A 122 -2.30 -11.70 -9.14
C ASP A 122 -2.08 -12.46 -10.46
N ARG A 123 -1.77 -11.73 -11.51
CA ARG A 123 -1.47 -12.25 -12.85
C ARG A 123 -0.34 -11.46 -13.48
N ILE A 124 0.24 -12.01 -14.56
CA ILE A 124 1.29 -11.33 -15.31
C ILE A 124 0.68 -10.12 -16.04
N LEU A 125 1.09 -8.93 -15.65
CA LEU A 125 0.66 -7.68 -16.27
C LEU A 125 1.74 -7.06 -17.16
N LYS A 126 3.01 -7.33 -16.87
CA LYS A 126 4.17 -6.85 -17.61
C LYS A 126 5.18 -7.99 -17.75
N GLY A 127 5.93 -7.99 -18.84
CA GLY A 127 7.01 -8.95 -19.06
C GLY A 127 6.89 -9.64 -20.42
N THR A 128 7.36 -10.89 -20.48
CA THR A 128 7.42 -11.69 -21.70
C THR A 128 6.37 -12.78 -21.72
N THR A 129 6.18 -13.41 -22.89
CA THR A 129 5.27 -14.57 -23.07
C THR A 129 5.99 -15.90 -22.90
N PHE A 130 7.30 -15.90 -22.63
CA PHE A 130 8.08 -17.12 -22.51
C PHE A 130 7.68 -17.95 -21.29
N ALA A 131 7.69 -19.29 -21.45
CA ALA A 131 7.34 -20.23 -20.38
C ALA A 131 8.24 -20.07 -19.13
N LYS A 132 9.53 -19.78 -19.31
CA LYS A 132 10.46 -19.52 -18.21
C LYS A 132 10.05 -18.29 -17.37
N TYR A 133 9.57 -17.23 -18.01
CA TYR A 133 9.12 -16.05 -17.30
C TYR A 133 7.81 -16.31 -16.54
N ARG A 134 6.88 -17.05 -17.14
CA ARG A 134 5.66 -17.48 -16.44
C ARG A 134 5.99 -18.29 -15.19
N GLN A 135 6.88 -19.28 -15.31
CA GLN A 135 7.32 -20.09 -14.16
C GLN A 135 8.01 -19.24 -13.09
N PHE A 136 8.80 -18.26 -13.50
CA PHE A 136 9.43 -17.30 -12.58
C PHE A 136 8.38 -16.53 -11.78
N ILE A 137 7.34 -16.00 -12.43
CA ILE A 137 6.28 -15.26 -11.76
C ILE A 137 5.46 -16.17 -10.83
N GLU A 138 5.12 -17.40 -11.25
CA GLU A 138 4.44 -18.37 -10.40
C GLU A 138 5.25 -18.68 -9.12
N ASN A 139 6.55 -18.83 -9.25
CA ASN A 139 7.45 -18.99 -8.11
C ASN A 139 7.48 -17.74 -7.21
N CYS A 140 7.43 -16.53 -7.78
CA CYS A 140 7.34 -15.30 -7.02
C CYS A 140 6.02 -15.19 -6.25
N PHE A 141 4.90 -15.55 -6.86
CA PHE A 141 3.59 -15.59 -6.20
C PHE A 141 3.56 -16.62 -5.06
N ALA A 142 4.20 -17.77 -5.23
CA ALA A 142 4.29 -18.78 -4.18
C ALA A 142 5.13 -18.32 -2.98
N VAL A 143 6.19 -17.56 -3.21
CA VAL A 143 7.04 -16.99 -2.13
C VAL A 143 6.30 -15.92 -1.35
N MET A 144 5.47 -15.11 -2.02
CA MET A 144 4.67 -14.07 -1.39
C MET A 144 3.18 -14.25 -1.73
N PRO A 145 2.47 -15.14 -1.00
CA PRO A 145 1.09 -15.53 -1.31
C PRO A 145 0.06 -14.49 -0.82
N ARG A 146 0.37 -13.22 -0.95
CA ARG A 146 -0.45 -12.06 -0.59
C ARG A 146 0.01 -10.83 -1.35
N HIS A 147 -0.78 -9.77 -1.38
CA HIS A 147 -0.36 -8.51 -2.01
C HIS A 147 0.90 -7.96 -1.32
N ALA A 148 1.85 -7.50 -2.12
CA ALA A 148 3.15 -7.03 -1.68
C ALA A 148 3.06 -5.62 -1.08
N LEU A 149 2.63 -5.55 0.18
CA LEU A 149 2.45 -4.32 0.97
C LEU A 149 2.94 -4.52 2.41
N HIS A 150 3.74 -3.57 2.90
CA HIS A 150 4.30 -3.59 4.25
C HIS A 150 4.24 -2.21 4.89
N ALA A 151 3.64 -2.13 6.09
CA ALA A 151 3.63 -0.93 6.92
C ALA A 151 4.98 -0.79 7.62
N ARG A 152 5.88 -0.01 7.02
CA ARG A 152 7.29 0.10 7.45
C ARG A 152 7.51 1.05 8.59
N LEU A 153 6.81 2.19 8.63
CA LEU A 153 7.02 3.24 9.59
C LEU A 153 5.70 3.77 10.11
N LEU A 154 5.63 3.93 11.44
CA LEU A 154 4.49 4.52 12.14
C LEU A 154 5.00 5.48 13.20
N GLY A 155 4.62 6.76 13.11
CA GLY A 155 4.95 7.79 14.09
C GLY A 155 3.72 8.53 14.55
N PHE A 156 3.62 8.79 15.85
CA PHE A 156 2.51 9.53 16.45
C PHE A 156 2.92 10.13 17.80
N GLU A 157 2.15 11.08 18.30
CA GLU A 157 2.28 11.56 19.68
C GLU A 157 1.64 10.54 20.62
N HIS A 158 2.40 10.07 21.61
CA HIS A 158 1.89 9.11 22.59
C HIS A 158 0.76 9.74 23.43
N PRO A 159 -0.44 9.16 23.45
CA PRO A 159 -1.63 9.80 24.05
C PRO A 159 -1.52 10.13 25.54
N ALA A 160 -0.66 9.45 26.29
CA ALA A 160 -0.50 9.67 27.72
C ALA A 160 0.71 10.54 28.06
N THR A 161 1.86 10.35 27.39
CA THR A 161 3.10 11.04 27.70
C THR A 161 3.32 12.32 26.89
N HIS A 162 2.57 12.48 25.78
CA HIS A 162 2.72 13.57 24.79
C HIS A 162 4.10 13.61 24.10
N GLU A 163 4.84 12.53 24.18
CA GLU A 163 6.11 12.37 23.47
C GLU A 163 5.86 11.86 22.05
N ASN A 164 6.62 12.35 21.09
CA ASN A 164 6.62 11.80 19.75
C ASN A 164 7.33 10.47 19.74
N VAL A 165 6.65 9.43 19.30
CA VAL A 165 7.18 8.08 19.15
C VAL A 165 7.21 7.68 17.69
N LEU A 166 8.27 6.97 17.30
CA LEU A 166 8.48 6.48 15.94
C LEU A 166 8.88 5.02 15.99
N PHE A 167 8.16 4.20 15.25
CA PHE A 167 8.42 2.78 15.12
C PHE A 167 8.76 2.45 13.67
N GLU A 168 9.73 1.57 13.48
CA GLU A 168 10.08 1.01 12.19
C GLU A 168 10.00 -0.52 12.22
N SER A 169 9.56 -1.11 11.13
CA SER A 169 9.51 -2.56 10.93
C SER A 169 10.30 -2.91 9.67
N PRO A 170 11.31 -3.79 9.75
CA PRO A 170 12.02 -4.25 8.58
C PRO A 170 11.09 -5.05 7.67
N LEU A 171 11.43 -5.15 6.38
CA LEU A 171 10.69 -6.00 5.45
C LEU A 171 10.69 -7.45 5.94
N PRO A 172 9.53 -8.12 5.96
CA PRO A 172 9.43 -9.52 6.38
C PRO A 172 10.13 -10.46 5.40
N ALA A 173 10.45 -11.67 5.86
CA ALA A 173 11.24 -12.65 5.12
C ALA A 173 10.66 -12.99 3.74
N ASP A 174 9.32 -13.12 3.62
CA ASP A 174 8.65 -13.38 2.35
C ASP A 174 8.84 -12.24 1.34
N PHE A 175 8.75 -10.99 1.80
CA PHE A 175 8.97 -9.82 0.96
C PHE A 175 10.45 -9.68 0.55
N GLN A 176 11.38 -9.90 1.47
CA GLN A 176 12.81 -9.90 1.16
C GLN A 176 13.16 -11.00 0.15
N SER A 177 12.64 -12.21 0.34
CA SER A 177 12.84 -13.34 -0.59
C SER A 177 12.27 -13.05 -1.97
N LEU A 178 11.11 -12.38 -2.05
CA LEU A 178 10.53 -11.93 -3.31
C LEU A 178 11.47 -10.97 -4.04
N LEU A 179 11.97 -9.93 -3.36
CA LEU A 179 12.87 -8.93 -3.96
C LEU A 179 14.20 -9.52 -4.41
N THR A 180 14.69 -10.56 -3.74
CA THR A 180 15.94 -11.25 -4.12
C THR A 180 15.79 -12.03 -5.43
N LYS A 181 14.58 -12.39 -5.84
CA LYS A 181 14.33 -13.12 -7.11
C LYS A 181 14.37 -12.19 -8.33
N TRP A 182 14.09 -10.92 -8.16
CA TRP A 182 14.11 -9.90 -9.22
C TRP A 182 15.50 -9.30 -9.44
#